data_70336d716b0a7d04982e5bcd335faceb
#
_entry.id   70336d716b0a7d04982e5bcd335faceb
#
_cell.length_a   1.000
_cell.length_b   1.000
_cell.length_c   1.000
_cell.angle_alpha   90.00
_cell.angle_beta   90.00
_cell.angle_gamma   90.00
#
_symmetry.space_group_name_H-M   'P 1'
#
loop_
_entity.id
_entity.type
_entity.pdbx_description
1 polymer ?
#
loop_
_entity_poly.entity_id
_entity_poly.type
_entity_poly.pdbx_seq_one_letter_code
_entity_poly.pdbx_strand_id
1 'polypeptide(L)'
;MTVTTKNGQLNKYSGQLTQVRSQVGSQAMLYGIGLTDEDMQKPQVGIASMGWEGNTCNMHLNDLAKEVKAGVQEAGLVGLIFHTIGVSDGISMGTEGMKCSLLSRDIIADSIETVMRAQWYDANVALPGCDKNMPGTIMAAARLNRPTIVVYGGTIRAGHLGDKKLDVVSAFEAYGQWLAKQITEEELRAVLHNACPGEGACGGMYTANTMASAIEALGMSLPYSSSYPADSKEKREECRAVGKALVNLLERDIKPLDILTKKAFENAITVVVALGGSTNAVLHMIAMAKAADVKLTIDDFQRISNRTPLLADMKPSGPWVMEDLGRVGGVPGVMKLLLDAGMLHGDCLTITGKTVAENLAELPGLTPGQEIVCPLARPIKQTGHLQILYGNLATEGAVAKITGKEGTVFTGPAKVFDSEELTLAAIEQGRITHGDVVVIRYEGPKGGPGMREMLSITSAIMGAGLGKSIALITDGRFSGGTHGFVVGHITPEAQVGGNIALVQEGDLITIDAERNLLNAAVSDEELAQRRKGWNAPAPKFTKGVLYKYMKSVASASEGCVTDE
;
A
#
# COMPACT_ATOMS: atom_id res chain seq x y z
N MET A 1 -13.54 18.34 35.27
CA MET A 1 -12.51 17.62 36.06
C MET A 1 -11.27 17.54 35.21
N THR A 2 -10.14 18.04 35.65
CA THR A 2 -8.87 17.91 34.94
C THR A 2 -8.51 16.42 34.94
N VAL A 3 -8.46 15.80 33.78
CA VAL A 3 -8.01 14.41 33.67
C VAL A 3 -6.49 14.39 33.89
N THR A 4 -6.10 14.19 35.13
CA THR A 4 -4.70 14.04 35.55
C THR A 4 -4.42 12.56 35.79
N THR A 5 -3.40 12.04 35.15
CA THR A 5 -2.90 10.69 35.39
C THR A 5 -1.98 10.64 36.61
N LYS A 6 -1.66 9.43 37.06
CA LYS A 6 -0.58 9.17 38.04
C LYS A 6 0.78 9.73 37.60
N ASN A 7 0.96 10.08 36.32
CA ASN A 7 2.24 10.43 35.70
C ASN A 7 2.29 11.82 35.04
N GLY A 8 1.28 12.69 35.18
CA GLY A 8 1.34 14.06 34.67
C GLY A 8 0.20 14.46 33.73
N GLN A 9 0.33 15.63 33.13
CA GLN A 9 -0.66 16.28 32.28
C GLN A 9 -0.78 15.59 30.90
N LEU A 10 -1.99 15.20 30.45
CA LEU A 10 -2.22 14.54 29.19
C LEU A 10 -2.04 15.45 27.97
N ASN A 11 -2.33 16.74 28.09
CA ASN A 11 -2.16 17.75 27.05
C ASN A 11 -0.74 18.33 27.06
N LYS A 12 0.25 17.45 26.87
CA LYS A 12 1.68 17.79 26.91
C LYS A 12 2.08 18.83 25.88
N TYR A 13 1.50 18.77 24.70
CA TYR A 13 1.78 19.66 23.57
C TYR A 13 0.78 20.82 23.54
N SER A 14 -0.52 20.55 23.42
CA SER A 14 -1.55 21.60 23.32
C SER A 14 -1.58 22.52 24.53
N GLY A 15 -1.22 22.04 25.71
CA GLY A 15 -1.08 22.84 26.91
C GLY A 15 -0.09 24.01 26.76
N GLN A 16 0.90 23.90 25.89
CA GLN A 16 1.82 25.01 25.57
C GLN A 16 1.08 26.19 24.95
N LEU A 17 0.03 25.94 24.16
CA LEU A 17 -0.80 26.97 23.53
C LEU A 17 -1.94 27.42 24.44
N THR A 18 -2.60 26.47 25.11
CA THR A 18 -3.86 26.72 25.82
C THR A 18 -3.67 27.24 27.24
N GLN A 19 -2.54 26.96 27.91
CA GLN A 19 -2.33 27.23 29.32
C GLN A 19 -1.19 28.20 29.60
N VAL A 20 -0.28 28.43 28.67
CA VAL A 20 0.84 29.35 28.86
C VAL A 20 0.37 30.80 28.64
N ARG A 21 0.55 31.64 29.66
CA ARG A 21 0.00 33.01 29.68
C ARG A 21 0.46 33.91 28.54
N SER A 22 1.66 33.66 27.98
CA SER A 22 2.19 34.44 26.85
C SER A 22 1.54 34.07 25.51
N GLN A 23 0.77 32.99 25.44
CA GLN A 23 0.14 32.49 24.22
C GLN A 23 -1.28 33.06 23.98
N VAL A 24 -1.45 34.35 24.28
CA VAL A 24 -2.75 35.04 24.19
C VAL A 24 -3.34 35.03 22.77
N GLY A 25 -2.50 35.09 21.73
CA GLY A 25 -2.93 35.02 20.35
C GLY A 25 -3.50 33.63 20.01
N SER A 26 -2.81 32.55 20.39
CA SER A 26 -3.25 31.16 20.18
C SER A 26 -4.59 30.92 20.91
N GLN A 27 -4.68 31.37 22.16
CA GLN A 27 -5.89 31.21 22.97
C GLN A 27 -7.09 31.95 22.36
N ALA A 28 -6.89 33.20 21.91
CA ALA A 28 -7.94 33.98 21.23
C ALA A 28 -8.43 33.27 19.94
N MET A 29 -7.54 32.71 19.15
CA MET A 29 -7.89 31.96 17.95
C MET A 29 -8.63 30.64 18.27
N LEU A 30 -8.24 29.96 19.35
CA LEU A 30 -8.90 28.71 19.78
C LEU A 30 -10.32 29.00 20.34
N TYR A 31 -10.51 30.07 21.08
CA TYR A 31 -11.86 30.55 21.46
C TYR A 31 -12.69 30.91 20.20
N GLY A 32 -12.06 31.50 19.18
CA GLY A 32 -12.70 31.86 17.91
C GLY A 32 -13.27 30.68 17.12
N ILE A 33 -12.72 29.46 17.29
CA ILE A 33 -13.29 28.23 16.72
C ILE A 33 -14.29 27.54 17.64
N GLY A 34 -14.65 28.18 18.79
CA GLY A 34 -15.69 27.72 19.69
C GLY A 34 -15.23 26.85 20.86
N LEU A 35 -13.92 26.73 21.12
CA LEU A 35 -13.45 26.04 22.34
C LEU A 35 -13.83 26.83 23.60
N THR A 36 -14.21 26.10 24.63
CA THR A 36 -14.54 26.64 25.97
C THR A 36 -13.33 26.63 26.90
N ASP A 37 -13.41 27.29 28.04
CA ASP A 37 -12.39 27.24 29.10
C ASP A 37 -12.12 25.78 29.54
N GLU A 38 -13.15 24.94 29.56
CA GLU A 38 -13.02 23.51 29.85
C GLU A 38 -12.25 22.79 28.77
N ASP A 39 -12.53 23.07 27.50
CA ASP A 39 -11.83 22.44 26.36
C ASP A 39 -10.35 22.82 26.31
N MET A 40 -9.99 24.02 26.75
CA MET A 40 -8.60 24.47 26.86
C MET A 40 -7.77 23.63 27.86
N GLN A 41 -8.41 22.86 28.72
CA GLN A 41 -7.75 21.98 29.68
C GLN A 41 -7.60 20.55 29.17
N LYS A 42 -8.26 20.21 28.04
CA LYS A 42 -8.28 18.85 27.45
C LYS A 42 -7.17 18.66 26.43
N PRO A 43 -6.69 17.43 26.23
CA PRO A 43 -5.81 17.10 25.11
C PRO A 43 -6.51 17.35 23.78
N GLN A 44 -5.77 17.89 22.81
CA GLN A 44 -6.24 18.14 21.45
C GLN A 44 -5.78 17.03 20.51
N VAL A 45 -6.71 16.48 19.74
CA VAL A 45 -6.50 15.39 18.79
C VAL A 45 -6.69 15.91 17.38
N GLY A 46 -5.64 15.83 16.56
CA GLY A 46 -5.74 16.09 15.14
C GLY A 46 -6.34 14.86 14.43
N ILE A 47 -7.43 15.06 13.69
CA ILE A 47 -8.11 14.02 12.92
C ILE A 47 -7.81 14.29 11.43
N ALA A 48 -6.83 13.56 10.89
CA ALA A 48 -6.37 13.70 9.51
C ALA A 48 -7.24 12.90 8.56
N SER A 49 -8.12 13.56 7.80
CA SER A 49 -8.97 12.93 6.79
C SER A 49 -8.39 13.12 5.38
N MET A 50 -8.36 12.04 4.59
CA MET A 50 -8.05 12.08 3.16
C MET A 50 -9.35 12.09 2.33
N GLY A 51 -10.46 12.53 2.94
CA GLY A 51 -11.79 12.53 2.33
C GLY A 51 -11.98 13.64 1.30
N TRP A 52 -12.51 13.27 0.13
CA TRP A 52 -12.97 14.19 -0.92
C TRP A 52 -13.84 13.45 -1.94
N GLU A 53 -14.74 14.16 -2.61
CA GLU A 53 -15.83 13.57 -3.40
C GLU A 53 -15.37 12.86 -4.68
N GLY A 54 -14.29 13.31 -5.30
CA GLY A 54 -13.80 12.80 -6.59
C GLY A 54 -13.01 11.50 -6.50
N ASN A 55 -13.09 10.74 -5.39
CA ASN A 55 -12.35 9.50 -5.19
C ASN A 55 -13.23 8.47 -4.46
N THR A 56 -13.64 7.43 -5.15
CA THR A 56 -14.46 6.34 -4.61
C THR A 56 -13.89 5.74 -3.32
N CYS A 57 -12.56 5.60 -3.24
CA CYS A 57 -11.88 5.08 -2.05
C CYS A 57 -12.01 6.01 -0.83
N ASN A 58 -12.25 7.31 -1.04
CA ASN A 58 -12.12 8.34 -0.02
C ASN A 58 -13.38 9.17 0.21
N MET A 59 -14.41 9.05 -0.63
CA MET A 59 -15.57 9.96 -0.61
C MET A 59 -16.35 9.95 0.71
N HIS A 60 -16.32 8.84 1.46
CA HIS A 60 -17.00 8.66 2.75
C HIS A 60 -16.14 9.02 3.97
N LEU A 61 -14.83 9.26 3.79
CA LEU A 61 -13.90 9.45 4.93
C LEU A 61 -14.24 10.68 5.77
N ASN A 62 -14.86 11.71 5.19
CA ASN A 62 -15.29 12.88 5.95
C ASN A 62 -16.45 12.55 6.91
N ASP A 63 -17.31 11.58 6.57
CA ASP A 63 -18.35 11.13 7.47
C ASP A 63 -17.78 10.23 8.57
N LEU A 64 -16.84 9.35 8.24
CA LEU A 64 -16.09 8.58 9.25
C LEU A 64 -15.29 9.50 10.18
N ALA A 65 -14.72 10.62 9.68
CA ALA A 65 -14.03 11.60 10.51
C ALA A 65 -14.95 12.25 11.54
N LYS A 66 -16.23 12.47 11.22
CA LYS A 66 -17.24 12.95 12.17
C LYS A 66 -17.53 11.92 13.27
N GLU A 67 -17.60 10.62 12.90
CA GLU A 67 -17.77 9.54 13.89
C GLU A 67 -16.54 9.42 14.80
N VAL A 68 -15.32 9.53 14.26
CA VAL A 68 -14.07 9.59 15.05
C VAL A 68 -14.11 10.79 15.99
N LYS A 69 -14.48 11.98 15.48
CA LYS A 69 -14.59 13.20 16.31
C LYS A 69 -15.58 13.01 17.46
N ALA A 70 -16.73 12.40 17.19
CA ALA A 70 -17.72 12.10 18.22
C ALA A 70 -17.15 11.17 19.30
N GLY A 71 -16.48 10.06 18.90
CA GLY A 71 -15.84 9.15 19.85
C GLY A 71 -14.72 9.81 20.67
N VAL A 72 -13.92 10.69 20.06
CA VAL A 72 -12.90 11.50 20.73
C VAL A 72 -13.52 12.43 21.78
N GLN A 73 -14.64 13.09 21.44
CA GLN A 73 -15.37 13.97 22.36
C GLN A 73 -16.04 13.19 23.51
N GLU A 74 -16.65 12.05 23.23
CA GLU A 74 -17.23 11.13 24.23
C GLU A 74 -16.17 10.65 25.24
N ALA A 75 -14.91 10.53 24.80
CA ALA A 75 -13.77 10.17 25.65
C ALA A 75 -13.18 11.37 26.43
N GLY A 76 -13.78 12.56 26.35
CA GLY A 76 -13.33 13.75 27.07
C GLY A 76 -12.15 14.49 26.44
N LEU A 77 -11.87 14.26 25.17
CA LEU A 77 -10.81 14.92 24.41
C LEU A 77 -11.40 15.95 23.42
N VAL A 78 -10.56 16.81 22.84
CA VAL A 78 -10.95 17.78 21.81
C VAL A 78 -10.52 17.26 20.43
N GLY A 79 -11.47 16.86 19.59
CA GLY A 79 -11.21 16.41 18.22
C GLY A 79 -11.30 17.54 17.20
N LEU A 80 -10.25 17.74 16.42
CA LEU A 80 -10.13 18.78 15.39
C LEU A 80 -9.80 18.15 14.03
N ILE A 81 -10.78 18.17 13.10
CA ILE A 81 -10.62 17.57 11.78
C ILE A 81 -9.81 18.52 10.89
N PHE A 82 -8.85 17.96 10.18
CA PHE A 82 -8.15 18.62 9.07
C PHE A 82 -8.00 17.65 7.90
N HIS A 83 -7.65 18.19 6.72
CA HIS A 83 -7.62 17.40 5.50
C HIS A 83 -6.25 17.40 4.85
N THR A 84 -5.92 16.30 4.20
CA THR A 84 -4.80 16.17 3.27
C THR A 84 -5.27 15.48 1.99
N ILE A 85 -4.40 15.41 0.99
CA ILE A 85 -4.74 14.82 -0.31
C ILE A 85 -4.95 13.30 -0.21
N GLY A 86 -5.63 12.75 -1.21
CA GLY A 86 -5.78 11.30 -1.39
C GLY A 86 -6.02 10.98 -2.86
N VAL A 87 -4.96 10.67 -3.60
CA VAL A 87 -5.08 10.32 -5.03
C VAL A 87 -5.80 8.99 -5.18
N SER A 88 -6.68 8.89 -6.19
CA SER A 88 -7.32 7.63 -6.59
C SER A 88 -6.47 6.92 -7.62
N ASP A 89 -5.89 5.79 -7.25
CA ASP A 89 -5.14 4.96 -8.19
C ASP A 89 -6.04 4.39 -9.29
N GLY A 90 -7.28 4.00 -8.95
CA GLY A 90 -8.24 3.48 -9.93
C GLY A 90 -8.64 4.50 -11.00
N ILE A 91 -8.85 5.77 -10.62
CA ILE A 91 -9.23 6.85 -11.56
C ILE A 91 -8.04 7.33 -12.38
N SER A 92 -6.86 7.39 -11.80
CA SER A 92 -5.65 7.86 -12.50
C SER A 92 -4.95 6.81 -13.34
N MET A 93 -5.31 5.53 -13.20
CA MET A 93 -4.70 4.40 -13.91
C MET A 93 -4.74 4.59 -15.43
N GLY A 94 -3.62 4.32 -16.11
CA GLY A 94 -3.47 4.47 -17.56
C GLY A 94 -3.38 5.92 -18.04
N THR A 95 -3.23 6.91 -17.15
CA THR A 95 -3.06 8.32 -17.48
C THR A 95 -1.78 8.92 -16.89
N GLU A 96 -1.41 10.11 -17.34
CA GLU A 96 -0.33 10.92 -16.73
C GLU A 96 -0.60 11.22 -15.24
N GLY A 97 -1.87 11.24 -14.81
CA GLY A 97 -2.27 11.44 -13.41
C GLY A 97 -1.70 10.37 -12.48
N MET A 98 -1.46 9.15 -12.98
CA MET A 98 -0.90 8.06 -12.17
C MET A 98 0.51 8.35 -11.65
N LYS A 99 1.27 9.24 -12.29
CA LYS A 99 2.56 9.73 -11.79
C LYS A 99 2.43 10.49 -10.46
N CYS A 100 1.25 11.02 -10.15
CA CYS A 100 0.99 11.68 -8.87
C CYS A 100 0.66 10.72 -7.74
N SER A 101 0.42 9.44 -8.02
CA SER A 101 0.03 8.46 -7.02
C SER A 101 1.14 8.23 -5.97
N LEU A 102 2.31 7.73 -6.36
CA LEU A 102 3.36 7.39 -5.37
C LEU A 102 3.88 8.62 -4.62
N LEU A 103 4.12 9.73 -5.33
CA LEU A 103 4.60 10.94 -4.68
C LEU A 103 3.58 11.51 -3.66
N SER A 104 2.28 11.20 -3.81
CA SER A 104 1.26 11.64 -2.85
C SER A 104 1.46 11.03 -1.47
N ARG A 105 2.12 9.86 -1.36
CA ARG A 105 2.48 9.23 -0.09
C ARG A 105 3.32 10.16 0.78
N ASP A 106 4.37 10.72 0.19
CA ASP A 106 5.30 11.61 0.89
C ASP A 106 4.63 12.97 1.20
N ILE A 107 3.84 13.51 0.27
CA ILE A 107 3.05 14.74 0.51
C ILE A 107 2.04 14.54 1.66
N ILE A 108 1.38 13.39 1.73
CA ILE A 108 0.47 13.06 2.83
C ILE A 108 1.22 13.05 4.16
N ALA A 109 2.39 12.39 4.20
CA ALA A 109 3.23 12.36 5.38
C ALA A 109 3.66 13.77 5.81
N ASP A 110 4.17 14.57 4.89
CA ASP A 110 4.59 15.96 5.13
C ASP A 110 3.43 16.86 5.57
N SER A 111 2.26 16.69 4.95
CA SER A 111 1.05 17.47 5.26
C SER A 111 0.55 17.18 6.68
N ILE A 112 0.43 15.91 7.08
CA ILE A 112 0.02 15.52 8.42
C ILE A 112 1.05 16.02 9.45
N GLU A 113 2.33 15.77 9.20
CA GLU A 113 3.41 16.23 10.08
C GLU A 113 3.38 17.75 10.27
N THR A 114 3.22 18.51 9.17
CA THR A 114 3.16 19.97 9.20
C THR A 114 2.01 20.47 10.06
N VAL A 115 0.78 19.96 9.86
CA VAL A 115 -0.39 20.39 10.65
C VAL A 115 -0.23 20.02 12.10
N MET A 116 0.14 18.77 12.39
CA MET A 116 0.28 18.27 13.76
C MET A 116 1.34 19.03 14.56
N ARG A 117 2.46 19.39 13.92
CA ARG A 117 3.52 20.21 14.54
C ARG A 117 3.09 21.65 14.71
N ALA A 118 2.51 22.27 13.67
CA ALA A 118 2.12 23.69 13.71
C ALA A 118 1.00 23.97 14.72
N GLN A 119 0.02 23.05 14.82
CA GLN A 119 -1.11 23.17 15.74
C GLN A 119 -0.84 22.59 17.14
N TRP A 120 0.30 21.98 17.35
CA TRP A 120 0.70 21.39 18.64
C TRP A 120 -0.31 20.39 19.22
N TYR A 121 -0.97 19.58 18.38
CA TYR A 121 -1.89 18.54 18.83
C TYR A 121 -1.18 17.43 19.60
N ASP A 122 -1.83 16.88 20.63
CA ASP A 122 -1.28 15.87 21.53
C ASP A 122 -1.29 14.47 20.93
N ALA A 123 -2.30 14.16 20.11
CA ALA A 123 -2.49 12.87 19.47
C ALA A 123 -3.04 13.03 18.05
N ASN A 124 -2.93 11.98 17.25
CA ASN A 124 -3.41 11.94 15.89
C ASN A 124 -4.33 10.74 15.65
N VAL A 125 -5.40 10.94 14.87
CA VAL A 125 -6.13 9.87 14.21
C VAL A 125 -6.08 10.11 12.72
N ALA A 126 -5.56 9.14 11.96
CA ALA A 126 -5.50 9.26 10.52
C ALA A 126 -6.52 8.32 9.85
N LEU A 127 -7.27 8.86 8.87
CA LEU A 127 -8.29 8.12 8.11
C LEU A 127 -7.86 7.99 6.63
N PRO A 128 -7.01 7.01 6.31
CA PRO A 128 -6.65 6.70 4.94
C PRO A 128 -7.71 5.83 4.24
N GLY A 129 -7.83 5.99 2.90
CA GLY A 129 -8.71 5.17 2.05
C GLY A 129 -7.93 4.45 0.95
N CYS A 130 -7.30 5.18 0.05
CA CYS A 130 -6.60 4.63 -1.12
C CYS A 130 -5.16 4.21 -0.80
N ASP A 131 -4.51 3.57 -1.77
CA ASP A 131 -3.24 2.84 -1.70
C ASP A 131 -2.11 3.59 -0.97
N LYS A 132 -1.83 4.83 -1.35
CA LYS A 132 -0.70 5.62 -0.86
C LYS A 132 -1.03 6.38 0.42
N ASN A 133 -2.32 6.47 0.75
CA ASN A 133 -2.77 7.06 2.00
C ASN A 133 -2.26 6.27 3.21
N MET A 134 -2.32 4.92 3.13
CA MET A 134 -1.90 4.02 4.20
C MET A 134 -0.44 4.25 4.62
N PRO A 135 0.55 4.06 3.73
CA PRO A 135 1.95 4.25 4.12
C PRO A 135 2.27 5.70 4.49
N GLY A 136 1.66 6.69 3.82
CA GLY A 136 1.84 8.11 4.17
C GLY A 136 1.44 8.42 5.61
N THR A 137 0.36 7.82 6.12
CA THR A 137 -0.06 8.01 7.51
C THR A 137 0.92 7.42 8.52
N ILE A 138 1.49 6.25 8.24
CA ILE A 138 2.48 5.61 9.11
C ILE A 138 3.80 6.39 9.10
N MET A 139 4.25 6.86 7.93
CA MET A 139 5.44 7.73 7.85
C MET A 139 5.26 8.99 8.71
N ALA A 140 4.11 9.67 8.60
CA ALA A 140 3.79 10.83 9.45
C ALA A 140 3.77 10.47 10.94
N ALA A 141 3.14 9.34 11.31
CA ALA A 141 3.05 8.88 12.69
C ALA A 141 4.45 8.63 13.29
N ALA A 142 5.34 7.97 12.54
CA ALA A 142 6.71 7.70 12.95
C ALA A 142 7.50 9.00 13.18
N ARG A 143 7.48 9.93 12.20
CA ARG A 143 8.19 11.21 12.27
C ARG A 143 7.70 12.11 13.42
N LEU A 144 6.40 12.11 13.69
CA LEU A 144 5.79 12.88 14.78
C LEU A 144 6.06 12.26 16.15
N ASN A 145 6.04 10.95 16.21
CA ASN A 145 6.14 10.15 17.43
C ASN A 145 5.22 10.65 18.57
N ARG A 146 3.96 10.93 18.23
CA ARG A 146 2.86 11.26 19.15
C ARG A 146 1.83 10.14 19.09
N PRO A 147 1.08 9.87 20.19
CA PRO A 147 0.03 8.84 20.19
C PRO A 147 -0.82 8.93 18.92
N THR A 148 -0.84 7.86 18.13
CA THR A 148 -1.49 7.84 16.82
C THR A 148 -2.24 6.53 16.61
N ILE A 149 -3.45 6.62 16.06
CA ILE A 149 -4.28 5.49 15.62
C ILE A 149 -4.60 5.68 14.14
N VAL A 150 -4.45 4.63 13.36
CA VAL A 150 -4.89 4.61 11.96
C VAL A 150 -6.22 3.88 11.88
N VAL A 151 -7.22 4.51 11.27
CA VAL A 151 -8.54 3.93 10.98
C VAL A 151 -8.68 3.81 9.48
N TYR A 152 -8.58 2.61 8.96
CA TYR A 152 -8.78 2.37 7.53
C TYR A 152 -10.22 2.68 7.12
N GLY A 153 -10.41 3.39 6.00
CA GLY A 153 -11.75 3.72 5.48
C GLY A 153 -12.60 2.52 5.11
N GLY A 154 -11.98 1.34 4.97
CA GLY A 154 -12.67 0.09 4.65
C GLY A 154 -12.67 -0.27 3.17
N THR A 155 -12.90 -1.55 2.90
CA THR A 155 -12.99 -2.09 1.54
C THR A 155 -14.36 -1.80 0.92
N ILE A 156 -14.40 -1.59 -0.41
CA ILE A 156 -15.65 -1.53 -1.16
C ILE A 156 -16.36 -2.88 -1.16
N ARG A 157 -17.69 -2.88 -1.25
CA ARG A 157 -18.46 -4.10 -1.53
C ARG A 157 -18.15 -4.65 -2.92
N ALA A 158 -18.28 -5.95 -3.10
CA ALA A 158 -18.17 -6.53 -4.43
C ALA A 158 -19.32 -6.05 -5.32
N GLY A 159 -19.00 -5.71 -6.57
CA GLY A 159 -19.99 -5.51 -7.61
C GLY A 159 -20.56 -6.84 -8.12
N HIS A 160 -21.72 -6.79 -8.78
CA HIS A 160 -22.36 -8.00 -9.32
C HIS A 160 -22.99 -7.74 -10.69
N LEU A 161 -22.84 -8.71 -11.58
CA LEU A 161 -23.58 -8.77 -12.84
C LEU A 161 -24.15 -10.19 -12.99
N GLY A 162 -25.44 -10.37 -12.70
CA GLY A 162 -26.01 -11.69 -12.45
C GLY A 162 -25.28 -12.38 -11.28
N ASP A 163 -24.85 -13.61 -11.48
CA ASP A 163 -24.10 -14.39 -10.48
C ASP A 163 -22.60 -14.07 -10.45
N LYS A 164 -22.12 -13.25 -11.41
CA LYS A 164 -20.71 -12.90 -11.52
C LYS A 164 -20.35 -11.78 -10.55
N LYS A 165 -19.41 -12.04 -9.64
CA LYS A 165 -18.81 -11.05 -8.75
C LYS A 165 -17.81 -10.18 -9.51
N LEU A 166 -17.91 -8.86 -9.37
CA LEU A 166 -17.10 -7.86 -10.06
C LEU A 166 -16.30 -7.00 -9.07
N ASP A 167 -15.28 -6.35 -9.60
CA ASP A 167 -14.51 -5.29 -8.96
C ASP A 167 -13.86 -4.38 -10.03
N VAL A 168 -13.03 -3.41 -9.62
CA VAL A 168 -12.37 -2.48 -10.56
C VAL A 168 -11.48 -3.22 -11.58
N VAL A 169 -10.83 -4.32 -11.21
CA VAL A 169 -9.99 -5.10 -12.13
C VAL A 169 -10.86 -5.79 -13.20
N SER A 170 -12.08 -6.21 -12.84
CA SER A 170 -13.04 -6.76 -13.81
C SER A 170 -13.38 -5.77 -14.93
N ALA A 171 -13.36 -4.46 -14.65
CA ALA A 171 -13.56 -3.43 -15.68
C ALA A 171 -12.37 -3.38 -16.67
N PHE A 172 -11.13 -3.47 -16.17
CA PHE A 172 -9.95 -3.53 -17.04
C PHE A 172 -9.90 -4.83 -17.85
N GLU A 173 -10.25 -5.96 -17.25
CA GLU A 173 -10.34 -7.25 -17.96
C GLU A 173 -11.41 -7.22 -19.05
N ALA A 174 -12.60 -6.67 -18.77
CA ALA A 174 -13.67 -6.49 -19.74
C ALA A 174 -13.24 -5.58 -20.91
N TYR A 175 -12.48 -4.51 -20.62
CA TYR A 175 -11.90 -3.68 -21.67
C TYR A 175 -10.95 -4.49 -22.59
N GLY A 176 -10.09 -5.33 -22.01
CA GLY A 176 -9.22 -6.24 -22.78
C GLY A 176 -10.02 -7.22 -23.65
N GLN A 177 -11.10 -7.80 -23.12
CA GLN A 177 -11.99 -8.69 -23.86
C GLN A 177 -12.72 -7.96 -24.99
N TRP A 178 -13.12 -6.71 -24.77
CA TRP A 178 -13.74 -5.88 -25.82
C TRP A 178 -12.76 -5.53 -26.93
N LEU A 179 -11.51 -5.16 -26.62
CA LEU A 179 -10.46 -4.97 -27.62
C LEU A 179 -10.22 -6.24 -28.47
N ALA A 180 -10.26 -7.42 -27.84
CA ALA A 180 -10.15 -8.71 -28.49
C ALA A 180 -11.46 -9.15 -29.21
N LYS A 181 -12.51 -8.31 -29.23
CA LYS A 181 -13.82 -8.58 -29.83
C LYS A 181 -14.51 -9.83 -29.26
N GLN A 182 -14.26 -10.15 -28.00
CA GLN A 182 -14.87 -11.29 -27.29
C GLN A 182 -16.19 -10.91 -26.63
N ILE A 183 -16.40 -9.62 -26.33
CA ILE A 183 -17.61 -9.06 -25.77
C ILE A 183 -18.05 -7.82 -26.56
N THR A 184 -19.33 -7.49 -26.47
CA THR A 184 -19.93 -6.31 -27.10
C THR A 184 -19.69 -5.05 -26.26
N GLU A 185 -19.92 -3.87 -26.85
CA GLU A 185 -19.91 -2.57 -26.14
C GLU A 185 -20.95 -2.54 -25.01
N GLU A 186 -22.13 -3.17 -25.21
CA GLU A 186 -23.19 -3.22 -24.22
C GLU A 186 -22.79 -4.06 -22.99
N GLU A 187 -22.14 -5.22 -23.22
CA GLU A 187 -21.60 -6.07 -22.16
C GLU A 187 -20.48 -5.36 -21.39
N LEU A 188 -19.57 -4.65 -22.09
CA LEU A 188 -18.54 -3.82 -21.44
C LEU A 188 -19.20 -2.77 -20.53
N ARG A 189 -20.18 -2.00 -21.04
CA ARG A 189 -20.89 -1.00 -20.24
C ARG A 189 -21.60 -1.60 -19.03
N ALA A 190 -22.18 -2.78 -19.16
CA ALA A 190 -22.82 -3.47 -18.04
C ALA A 190 -21.78 -3.79 -16.94
N VAL A 191 -20.57 -4.22 -17.28
CA VAL A 191 -19.49 -4.41 -16.30
C VAL A 191 -19.10 -3.08 -15.65
N LEU A 192 -18.87 -2.01 -16.44
CA LEU A 192 -18.46 -0.70 -15.92
C LEU A 192 -19.44 -0.14 -14.89
N HIS A 193 -20.75 -0.25 -15.16
CA HIS A 193 -21.80 0.25 -14.27
C HIS A 193 -21.95 -0.53 -12.96
N ASN A 194 -21.47 -1.79 -12.92
CA ASN A 194 -21.70 -2.68 -11.79
C ASN A 194 -20.41 -3.06 -11.03
N ALA A 195 -19.22 -2.66 -11.51
CA ALA A 195 -17.95 -3.08 -10.92
C ALA A 195 -17.66 -2.42 -9.57
N CYS A 196 -18.08 -1.16 -9.38
CA CYS A 196 -17.79 -0.37 -8.18
C CYS A 196 -19.10 0.20 -7.60
N PRO A 197 -19.82 -0.55 -6.73
CA PRO A 197 -21.20 -0.22 -6.35
C PRO A 197 -21.34 0.88 -5.28
N GLY A 198 -20.25 1.45 -4.78
CA GLY A 198 -20.29 2.45 -3.71
C GLY A 198 -18.92 2.88 -3.22
N GLU A 199 -18.86 3.28 -1.97
CA GLU A 199 -17.68 3.76 -1.28
C GLU A 199 -16.75 2.63 -0.81
N GLY A 200 -15.48 2.96 -0.65
CA GLY A 200 -14.43 2.08 -0.12
C GLY A 200 -13.29 1.83 -1.10
N ALA A 201 -12.18 1.33 -0.56
CA ALA A 201 -11.03 0.96 -1.36
C ALA A 201 -11.26 -0.34 -2.13
N CYS A 202 -10.50 -0.54 -3.21
CA CYS A 202 -10.63 -1.69 -4.11
C CYS A 202 -10.76 -3.03 -3.38
N GLY A 203 -11.74 -3.89 -3.78
CA GLY A 203 -12.15 -5.07 -3.01
C GLY A 203 -11.16 -6.23 -2.94
N GLY A 204 -10.24 -6.36 -3.90
CA GLY A 204 -9.22 -7.43 -3.89
C GLY A 204 -8.08 -7.18 -2.90
N MET A 205 -7.16 -8.14 -2.76
CA MET A 205 -5.91 -7.98 -2.00
C MET A 205 -4.90 -7.18 -2.84
N TYR A 206 -5.36 -6.01 -3.34
CA TYR A 206 -4.58 -5.02 -4.02
C TYR A 206 -3.85 -4.14 -3.00
N THR A 207 -3.22 -3.05 -3.42
CA THR A 207 -2.32 -2.31 -2.53
C THR A 207 -3.02 -1.71 -1.30
N ALA A 208 -4.25 -1.19 -1.42
CA ALA A 208 -4.97 -0.62 -0.28
C ALA A 208 -5.24 -1.66 0.82
N ASN A 209 -5.89 -2.80 0.49
CA ASN A 209 -6.16 -3.86 1.47
C ASN A 209 -4.87 -4.53 1.96
N THR A 210 -3.85 -4.66 1.12
CA THR A 210 -2.52 -5.14 1.52
C THR A 210 -1.92 -4.26 2.61
N MET A 211 -1.91 -2.94 2.40
CA MET A 211 -1.33 -2.00 3.36
C MET A 211 -2.19 -1.85 4.61
N ALA A 212 -3.53 -1.90 4.50
CA ALA A 212 -4.41 -1.93 5.66
C ALA A 212 -4.16 -3.16 6.54
N SER A 213 -4.03 -4.35 5.92
CA SER A 213 -3.68 -5.61 6.62
C SER A 213 -2.29 -5.53 7.27
N ALA A 214 -1.32 -4.93 6.58
CA ALA A 214 0.01 -4.68 7.13
C ALA A 214 -0.02 -3.76 8.35
N ILE A 215 -0.78 -2.66 8.31
CA ILE A 215 -0.91 -1.69 9.40
C ILE A 215 -1.60 -2.32 10.62
N GLU A 216 -2.59 -3.19 10.40
CA GLU A 216 -3.22 -3.96 11.47
C GLU A 216 -2.21 -4.93 12.11
N ALA A 217 -1.45 -5.65 11.31
CA ALA A 217 -0.40 -6.55 11.79
C ALA A 217 0.78 -5.84 12.46
N LEU A 218 1.08 -4.58 12.06
CA LEU A 218 2.02 -3.71 12.77
C LEU A 218 1.50 -3.30 14.17
N GLY A 219 0.19 -3.39 14.40
CA GLY A 219 -0.44 -2.95 15.65
C GLY A 219 -0.83 -1.47 15.69
N MET A 220 -0.90 -0.78 14.53
CA MET A 220 -1.21 0.66 14.43
C MET A 220 -2.69 0.97 14.21
N SER A 221 -3.56 -0.05 14.09
CA SER A 221 -5.02 0.05 14.02
C SER A 221 -5.70 -0.88 15.01
N LEU A 222 -6.99 -0.67 15.26
CA LEU A 222 -7.79 -1.60 16.04
C LEU A 222 -7.98 -2.93 15.29
N PRO A 223 -8.14 -4.04 15.99
CA PRO A 223 -8.46 -5.33 15.36
C PRO A 223 -9.69 -5.23 14.45
N TYR A 224 -9.65 -5.92 13.31
CA TYR A 224 -10.63 -5.89 12.23
C TYR A 224 -10.70 -4.59 11.41
N SER A 225 -9.91 -3.57 11.72
CA SER A 225 -9.91 -2.30 10.95
C SER A 225 -9.75 -2.53 9.45
N SER A 226 -8.86 -3.43 9.05
CA SER A 226 -8.62 -3.78 7.64
C SER A 226 -9.72 -4.65 7.02
N SER A 227 -10.57 -5.28 7.83
CA SER A 227 -11.53 -6.30 7.40
C SER A 227 -12.96 -5.78 7.21
N TYR A 228 -13.30 -4.66 7.86
CA TYR A 228 -14.65 -4.10 7.79
C TYR A 228 -14.87 -3.40 6.44
N PRO A 229 -16.01 -3.66 5.76
CA PRO A 229 -16.43 -2.86 4.61
C PRO A 229 -16.69 -1.39 4.99
N ALA A 230 -16.48 -0.49 4.02
CA ALA A 230 -16.57 0.95 4.22
C ALA A 230 -17.94 1.44 4.75
N ASP A 231 -19.02 0.83 4.25
CA ASP A 231 -20.42 1.14 4.57
C ASP A 231 -20.96 0.42 5.81
N SER A 232 -20.14 -0.43 6.46
CA SER A 232 -20.60 -1.29 7.55
C SER A 232 -20.84 -0.52 8.86
N LYS A 233 -21.73 -1.07 9.68
CA LYS A 233 -21.99 -0.56 11.04
C LYS A 233 -20.74 -0.69 11.91
N GLU A 234 -20.05 -1.80 11.77
CA GLU A 234 -18.82 -2.13 12.50
C GLU A 234 -17.71 -1.11 12.24
N LYS A 235 -17.60 -0.59 11.01
CA LYS A 235 -16.67 0.47 10.66
C LYS A 235 -16.97 1.78 11.41
N ARG A 236 -18.25 2.15 11.53
CA ARG A 236 -18.67 3.33 12.31
C ARG A 236 -18.46 3.14 13.81
N GLU A 237 -18.72 1.94 14.34
CA GLU A 237 -18.47 1.58 15.73
C GLU A 237 -16.96 1.62 16.05
N GLU A 238 -16.10 1.14 15.16
CA GLU A 238 -14.64 1.28 15.26
C GLU A 238 -14.23 2.74 15.37
N CYS A 239 -14.75 3.61 14.49
CA CYS A 239 -14.45 5.05 14.51
C CYS A 239 -14.76 5.68 15.87
N ARG A 240 -15.87 5.30 16.52
CA ARG A 240 -16.21 5.79 17.87
C ARG A 240 -15.32 5.19 18.95
N ALA A 241 -14.92 3.93 18.84
CA ALA A 241 -14.06 3.26 19.80
C ALA A 241 -12.65 3.86 19.90
N VAL A 242 -12.19 4.56 18.86
CA VAL A 242 -10.88 5.22 18.81
C VAL A 242 -10.66 6.18 19.98
N GLY A 243 -11.68 6.92 20.42
CA GLY A 243 -11.55 7.88 21.52
C GLY A 243 -11.05 7.23 22.81
N LYS A 244 -11.63 6.09 23.18
CA LYS A 244 -11.21 5.32 24.37
C LYS A 244 -9.78 4.75 24.21
N ALA A 245 -9.43 4.29 23.01
CA ALA A 245 -8.09 3.80 22.73
C ALA A 245 -7.05 4.92 22.83
N LEU A 246 -7.35 6.14 22.34
CA LEU A 246 -6.47 7.31 22.47
C LEU A 246 -6.21 7.71 23.91
N VAL A 247 -7.24 7.70 24.78
CA VAL A 247 -7.04 7.98 26.21
C VAL A 247 -6.03 7.00 26.81
N ASN A 248 -6.17 5.70 26.52
CA ASN A 248 -5.22 4.68 26.98
C ASN A 248 -3.79 4.94 26.48
N LEU A 249 -3.62 5.34 25.21
CA LEU A 249 -2.30 5.68 24.65
C LEU A 249 -1.71 6.92 25.32
N LEU A 250 -2.50 7.96 25.53
CA LEU A 250 -2.07 9.20 26.20
C LEU A 250 -1.68 8.94 27.65
N GLU A 251 -2.49 8.16 28.40
CA GLU A 251 -2.23 7.82 29.79
C GLU A 251 -0.95 6.99 29.99
N ARG A 252 -0.68 6.09 29.06
CA ARG A 252 0.48 5.20 29.10
C ARG A 252 1.69 5.74 28.35
N ASP A 253 1.55 6.90 27.70
CA ASP A 253 2.56 7.54 26.85
C ASP A 253 3.07 6.61 25.72
N ILE A 254 2.18 5.75 25.17
CA ILE A 254 2.50 4.83 24.07
C ILE A 254 2.52 5.62 22.76
N LYS A 255 3.61 5.51 22.04
CA LYS A 255 3.89 6.26 20.81
C LYS A 255 4.17 5.31 19.64
N PRO A 256 4.08 5.80 18.40
CA PRO A 256 4.35 4.98 17.22
C PRO A 256 5.70 4.23 17.24
N LEU A 257 6.79 4.86 17.71
CA LEU A 257 8.10 4.20 17.75
C LEU A 257 8.20 3.09 18.81
N ASP A 258 7.31 3.03 19.79
CA ASP A 258 7.20 1.92 20.74
C ASP A 258 6.58 0.68 20.06
N ILE A 259 5.79 0.89 18.99
CA ILE A 259 5.04 -0.13 18.24
C ILE A 259 5.78 -0.54 16.97
N LEU A 260 6.30 0.43 16.20
CA LEU A 260 6.93 0.24 14.89
C LEU A 260 8.35 -0.35 15.04
N THR A 261 8.44 -1.55 15.57
CA THR A 261 9.71 -2.27 15.78
C THR A 261 10.02 -3.20 14.61
N LYS A 262 11.27 -3.66 14.48
CA LYS A 262 11.65 -4.67 13.49
C LYS A 262 10.74 -5.90 13.52
N LYS A 263 10.40 -6.42 14.71
CA LYS A 263 9.48 -7.55 14.88
C LYS A 263 8.08 -7.25 14.36
N ALA A 264 7.57 -6.04 14.59
CA ALA A 264 6.26 -5.62 14.08
C ALA A 264 6.26 -5.56 12.54
N PHE A 265 7.32 -5.04 11.92
CA PHE A 265 7.47 -5.10 10.45
C PHE A 265 7.58 -6.54 9.93
N GLU A 266 8.25 -7.44 10.63
CA GLU A 266 8.29 -8.86 10.26
C GLU A 266 6.90 -9.50 10.35
N ASN A 267 6.08 -9.17 11.36
CA ASN A 267 4.68 -9.58 11.44
C ASN A 267 3.88 -9.08 10.22
N ALA A 268 4.02 -7.81 9.89
CA ALA A 268 3.32 -7.21 8.75
C ALA A 268 3.68 -7.90 7.42
N ILE A 269 4.97 -8.14 7.17
CA ILE A 269 5.43 -8.86 5.98
C ILE A 269 4.86 -10.28 5.96
N THR A 270 4.87 -11.00 7.10
CA THR A 270 4.33 -12.35 7.20
C THR A 270 2.85 -12.40 6.83
N VAL A 271 2.04 -11.46 7.35
CA VAL A 271 0.60 -11.36 7.04
C VAL A 271 0.39 -11.04 5.56
N VAL A 272 1.12 -10.07 4.99
CA VAL A 272 1.04 -9.73 3.56
C VAL A 272 1.38 -10.93 2.67
N VAL A 273 2.40 -11.67 3.02
CA VAL A 273 2.82 -12.88 2.28
C VAL A 273 1.75 -13.97 2.36
N ALA A 274 1.23 -14.24 3.55
CA ALA A 274 0.19 -15.26 3.74
C ALA A 274 -1.12 -14.93 2.98
N LEU A 275 -1.45 -13.64 2.84
CA LEU A 275 -2.65 -13.16 2.15
C LEU A 275 -2.47 -12.98 0.64
N GLY A 276 -1.27 -13.14 0.07
CA GLY A 276 -1.02 -12.93 -1.35
C GLY A 276 -1.03 -11.45 -1.77
N GLY A 277 -0.54 -10.55 -0.92
CA GLY A 277 -0.60 -9.11 -1.10
C GLY A 277 0.18 -8.56 -2.29
N SER A 278 0.07 -7.26 -2.48
CA SER A 278 0.71 -6.51 -3.58
C SER A 278 2.24 -6.40 -3.41
N THR A 279 2.99 -6.45 -4.52
CA THR A 279 4.43 -6.15 -4.57
C THR A 279 4.76 -4.73 -4.10
N ASN A 280 3.81 -3.81 -4.20
CA ASN A 280 3.96 -2.44 -3.71
C ASN A 280 4.22 -2.37 -2.19
N ALA A 281 3.82 -3.40 -1.44
CA ALA A 281 4.12 -3.51 -0.02
C ALA A 281 5.63 -3.48 0.29
N VAL A 282 6.46 -4.04 -0.58
CA VAL A 282 7.94 -4.01 -0.43
C VAL A 282 8.42 -2.57 -0.33
N LEU A 283 8.09 -1.76 -1.32
CA LEU A 283 8.46 -0.35 -1.41
C LEU A 283 7.87 0.48 -0.24
N HIS A 284 6.59 0.25 0.07
CA HIS A 284 5.91 1.03 1.11
C HIS A 284 6.38 0.71 2.52
N MET A 285 6.59 -0.57 2.85
CA MET A 285 7.07 -0.95 4.18
C MET A 285 8.52 -0.51 4.42
N ILE A 286 9.38 -0.50 3.39
CA ILE A 286 10.73 0.06 3.51
C ILE A 286 10.64 1.56 3.84
N ALA A 287 9.80 2.32 3.14
CA ALA A 287 9.60 3.74 3.43
C ALA A 287 9.07 4.00 4.84
N MET A 288 8.09 3.20 5.29
CA MET A 288 7.55 3.28 6.64
C MET A 288 8.60 2.94 7.70
N ALA A 289 9.42 1.90 7.45
CA ALA A 289 10.49 1.48 8.34
C ALA A 289 11.59 2.54 8.45
N LYS A 290 11.99 3.16 7.32
CA LYS A 290 12.94 4.29 7.32
C LYS A 290 12.41 5.46 8.16
N ALA A 291 11.15 5.86 7.99
CA ALA A 291 10.53 6.90 8.81
C ALA A 291 10.51 6.57 10.31
N ALA A 292 10.59 5.29 10.68
CA ALA A 292 10.65 4.80 12.05
C ALA A 292 12.08 4.45 12.53
N ASP A 293 13.12 4.79 11.77
CA ASP A 293 14.53 4.45 12.05
C ASP A 293 14.76 2.93 12.18
N VAL A 294 13.94 2.11 11.50
CA VAL A 294 14.03 0.64 11.49
C VAL A 294 14.72 0.18 10.21
N LYS A 295 15.85 -0.53 10.34
CA LYS A 295 16.53 -1.13 9.19
C LYS A 295 15.68 -2.26 8.60
N LEU A 296 15.09 -2.03 7.44
CA LEU A 296 14.34 -3.01 6.64
C LEU A 296 14.85 -2.96 5.20
N THR A 297 15.19 -4.12 4.62
CA THR A 297 15.71 -4.24 3.26
C THR A 297 14.85 -5.19 2.44
N ILE A 298 15.02 -5.19 1.12
CA ILE A 298 14.33 -6.15 0.24
C ILE A 298 14.63 -7.61 0.61
N ASP A 299 15.83 -7.91 1.14
CA ASP A 299 16.20 -9.26 1.56
C ASP A 299 15.40 -9.78 2.76
N ASP A 300 14.91 -8.88 3.63
CA ASP A 300 14.00 -9.27 4.71
C ASP A 300 12.70 -9.85 4.14
N PHE A 301 12.20 -9.29 3.04
CA PHE A 301 11.01 -9.83 2.36
C PHE A 301 11.27 -11.22 1.79
N GLN A 302 12.43 -11.44 1.14
CA GLN A 302 12.80 -12.78 0.64
C GLN A 302 12.90 -13.79 1.78
N ARG A 303 13.60 -13.44 2.85
CA ARG A 303 13.77 -14.29 4.03
C ARG A 303 12.44 -14.70 4.64
N ILE A 304 11.50 -13.76 4.78
CA ILE A 304 10.18 -14.02 5.35
C ILE A 304 9.31 -14.79 4.35
N SER A 305 9.35 -14.43 3.07
CA SER A 305 8.62 -15.13 2.01
C SER A 305 9.02 -16.61 1.92
N ASN A 306 10.30 -16.94 2.10
CA ASN A 306 10.77 -18.32 2.06
C ASN A 306 10.17 -19.21 3.17
N ARG A 307 9.80 -18.63 4.32
CA ARG A 307 9.26 -19.37 5.47
C ARG A 307 7.75 -19.26 5.67
N THR A 308 7.09 -18.36 4.92
CA THR A 308 5.67 -18.08 5.09
C THR A 308 4.89 -18.65 3.90
N PRO A 309 3.96 -19.58 4.12
CA PRO A 309 3.14 -20.14 3.04
C PRO A 309 2.14 -19.10 2.52
N LEU A 310 1.79 -19.19 1.24
CA LEU A 310 0.65 -18.49 0.66
C LEU A 310 -0.63 -19.27 1.05
N LEU A 311 -1.52 -18.63 1.79
CA LEU A 311 -2.70 -19.26 2.37
C LEU A 311 -4.02 -18.81 1.76
N ALA A 312 -4.16 -17.53 1.41
CA ALA A 312 -5.42 -16.98 0.95
C ALA A 312 -5.44 -16.79 -0.57
N ASP A 313 -6.47 -17.35 -1.24
CA ASP A 313 -6.63 -17.25 -2.70
C ASP A 313 -7.46 -16.00 -3.06
N MET A 314 -6.92 -14.85 -2.70
CA MET A 314 -7.55 -13.55 -2.91
C MET A 314 -7.33 -13.03 -4.34
N LYS A 315 -8.26 -12.20 -4.84
CA LYS A 315 -8.01 -11.45 -6.07
C LYS A 315 -6.73 -10.62 -5.97
N PRO A 316 -5.93 -10.49 -7.06
CA PRO A 316 -6.22 -10.87 -8.43
C PRO A 316 -5.93 -12.33 -8.77
N SER A 317 -5.20 -13.08 -7.94
CA SER A 317 -4.76 -14.45 -8.26
C SER A 317 -5.87 -15.49 -8.05
N GLY A 318 -6.81 -15.23 -7.15
CA GLY A 318 -7.95 -16.08 -6.83
C GLY A 318 -9.30 -15.38 -6.93
N PRO A 319 -10.39 -16.03 -6.51
CA PRO A 319 -11.75 -15.50 -6.69
C PRO A 319 -12.22 -14.58 -5.56
N TRP A 320 -11.57 -14.61 -4.38
CA TRP A 320 -12.08 -13.99 -3.17
C TRP A 320 -11.68 -12.53 -3.03
N VAL A 321 -12.58 -11.72 -2.44
CA VAL A 321 -12.34 -10.31 -2.11
C VAL A 321 -12.24 -10.10 -0.59
N MET A 322 -11.82 -8.91 -0.17
CA MET A 322 -11.59 -8.61 1.25
C MET A 322 -12.86 -8.74 2.11
N GLU A 323 -14.02 -8.39 1.55
CA GLU A 323 -15.31 -8.59 2.20
C GLU A 323 -15.56 -10.06 2.57
N ASP A 324 -15.17 -10.99 1.70
CA ASP A 324 -15.31 -12.44 1.95
C ASP A 324 -14.39 -12.87 3.11
N LEU A 325 -13.14 -12.42 3.11
CA LEU A 325 -12.21 -12.68 4.20
C LEU A 325 -12.74 -12.15 5.53
N GLY A 326 -13.30 -10.92 5.53
CA GLY A 326 -13.90 -10.31 6.71
C GLY A 326 -14.99 -11.19 7.34
N ARG A 327 -15.83 -11.82 6.52
CA ARG A 327 -16.93 -12.70 6.97
C ARG A 327 -16.46 -14.00 7.67
N VAL A 328 -15.24 -14.44 7.39
CA VAL A 328 -14.72 -15.72 7.92
C VAL A 328 -13.68 -15.55 9.03
N GLY A 329 -13.54 -14.34 9.59
CA GLY A 329 -12.64 -14.06 10.71
C GLY A 329 -11.63 -12.94 10.43
N GLY A 330 -11.57 -12.44 9.19
CA GLY A 330 -10.75 -11.30 8.82
C GLY A 330 -9.25 -11.50 9.00
N VAL A 331 -8.52 -10.40 8.98
CA VAL A 331 -7.07 -10.39 9.23
C VAL A 331 -6.71 -10.89 10.63
N PRO A 332 -7.45 -10.56 11.71
CA PRO A 332 -7.17 -11.12 13.02
C PRO A 332 -7.26 -12.65 13.07
N GLY A 333 -8.21 -13.26 12.35
CA GLY A 333 -8.32 -14.72 12.25
C GLY A 333 -7.10 -15.36 11.57
N VAL A 334 -6.57 -14.71 10.51
CA VAL A 334 -5.33 -15.13 9.84
C VAL A 334 -4.13 -14.93 10.77
N MET A 335 -4.05 -13.78 11.45
CA MET A 335 -2.97 -13.51 12.41
C MET A 335 -2.96 -14.55 13.55
N LYS A 336 -4.12 -14.95 14.04
CA LYS A 336 -4.23 -15.99 15.08
C LYS A 336 -3.70 -17.34 14.58
N LEU A 337 -4.09 -17.74 13.36
CA LEU A 337 -3.56 -18.96 12.73
C LEU A 337 -2.03 -18.93 12.62
N LEU A 338 -1.47 -17.81 12.18
CA LEU A 338 -0.01 -17.63 12.03
C LEU A 338 0.71 -17.57 13.38
N LEU A 339 0.11 -16.93 14.39
CA LEU A 339 0.65 -16.86 15.75
C LEU A 339 0.71 -18.25 16.39
N ASP A 340 -0.37 -19.02 16.30
CA ASP A 340 -0.46 -20.39 16.83
C ASP A 340 0.57 -21.32 16.16
N ALA A 341 0.95 -21.03 14.93
CA ALA A 341 2.02 -21.72 14.19
C ALA A 341 3.44 -21.20 14.50
N GLY A 342 3.59 -20.25 15.41
CA GLY A 342 4.88 -19.64 15.74
C GLY A 342 5.51 -18.78 14.65
N MET A 343 4.70 -18.30 13.70
CA MET A 343 5.15 -17.46 12.56
C MET A 343 5.09 -15.96 12.84
N LEU A 344 4.42 -15.53 13.92
CA LEU A 344 4.34 -14.13 14.34
C LEU A 344 5.03 -13.91 15.70
N HIS A 345 5.54 -12.71 15.89
CA HIS A 345 6.03 -12.21 17.17
C HIS A 345 4.86 -11.72 18.01
N GLY A 346 4.40 -12.53 18.96
CA GLY A 346 3.25 -12.22 19.81
C GLY A 346 3.48 -11.14 20.86
N ASP A 347 4.75 -10.84 21.16
CA ASP A 347 5.18 -9.86 22.16
C ASP A 347 5.19 -8.40 21.67
N CYS A 348 4.87 -8.15 20.39
CA CYS A 348 4.80 -6.80 19.83
C CYS A 348 3.65 -6.00 20.46
N LEU A 349 3.95 -4.78 20.93
CA LEU A 349 2.98 -3.83 21.47
C LEU A 349 2.06 -3.30 20.35
N THR A 350 0.82 -2.96 20.67
CA THR A 350 -0.16 -2.39 19.75
C THR A 350 -0.81 -1.14 20.33
N ILE A 351 -1.59 -0.43 19.49
CA ILE A 351 -2.33 0.78 19.92
C ILE A 351 -3.43 0.51 20.97
N THR A 352 -3.79 -0.75 21.20
CA THR A 352 -4.70 -1.11 22.30
C THR A 352 -4.01 -1.05 23.68
N GLY A 353 -2.68 -0.92 23.69
CA GLY A 353 -1.85 -1.05 24.88
C GLY A 353 -1.62 -2.50 25.32
N LYS A 354 -2.14 -3.48 24.58
CA LYS A 354 -1.89 -4.91 24.72
C LYS A 354 -0.91 -5.36 23.64
N THR A 355 -0.31 -6.52 23.85
CA THR A 355 0.49 -7.18 22.83
C THR A 355 -0.39 -7.82 21.75
N VAL A 356 0.23 -8.20 20.62
CA VAL A 356 -0.43 -8.96 19.55
C VAL A 356 -1.06 -10.24 20.10
N ALA A 357 -0.32 -11.01 20.91
CA ALA A 357 -0.83 -12.26 21.49
C ALA A 357 -2.02 -12.02 22.42
N GLU A 358 -1.98 -11.00 23.29
CA GLU A 358 -3.08 -10.66 24.19
C GLU A 358 -4.34 -10.25 23.44
N ASN A 359 -4.21 -9.44 22.37
CA ASN A 359 -5.36 -9.08 21.53
C ASN A 359 -5.97 -10.31 20.83
N LEU A 360 -5.14 -11.16 20.22
CA LEU A 360 -5.60 -12.31 19.46
C LEU A 360 -6.19 -13.41 20.36
N ALA A 361 -5.77 -13.51 21.62
CA ALA A 361 -6.35 -14.44 22.59
C ALA A 361 -7.84 -14.16 22.86
N GLU A 362 -8.25 -12.90 22.82
CA GLU A 362 -9.62 -12.46 23.06
C GLU A 362 -10.53 -12.55 21.82
N LEU A 363 -9.97 -12.80 20.62
CA LEU A 363 -10.69 -12.78 19.36
C LEU A 363 -10.94 -14.21 18.85
N PRO A 364 -12.05 -14.44 18.11
CA PRO A 364 -12.28 -15.72 17.46
C PRO A 364 -11.22 -15.96 16.37
N GLY A 365 -10.93 -17.22 16.09
CA GLY A 365 -10.14 -17.62 14.93
C GLY A 365 -10.95 -17.57 13.64
N LEU A 366 -10.40 -18.17 12.59
CA LEU A 366 -11.11 -18.36 11.33
C LEU A 366 -12.34 -19.26 11.53
N THR A 367 -13.42 -18.95 10.84
CA THR A 367 -14.66 -19.74 10.87
C THR A 367 -14.40 -21.19 10.44
N PRO A 368 -14.80 -22.20 11.23
CA PRO A 368 -14.62 -23.59 10.85
C PRO A 368 -15.29 -23.93 9.52
N GLY A 369 -14.57 -24.64 8.64
CA GLY A 369 -15.09 -25.05 7.33
C GLY A 369 -15.06 -23.97 6.25
N GLN A 370 -14.50 -22.77 6.51
CA GLN A 370 -14.28 -21.76 5.49
C GLN A 370 -13.24 -22.24 4.44
N GLU A 371 -13.32 -21.72 3.21
CA GLU A 371 -12.48 -22.13 2.07
C GLU A 371 -11.55 -21.02 1.55
N ILE A 372 -11.60 -19.82 2.14
CA ILE A 372 -10.86 -18.63 1.67
C ILE A 372 -9.39 -18.71 2.06
N VAL A 373 -9.13 -19.14 3.28
CA VAL A 373 -7.80 -19.33 3.85
C VAL A 373 -7.51 -20.80 3.97
N CYS A 374 -6.56 -21.30 3.18
CA CYS A 374 -6.14 -22.69 3.22
C CYS A 374 -5.51 -23.05 4.56
N PRO A 375 -5.70 -24.29 5.04
CA PRO A 375 -5.00 -24.76 6.23
C PRO A 375 -3.50 -24.87 5.98
N LEU A 376 -2.69 -24.64 7.01
CA LEU A 376 -1.22 -24.70 6.94
C LEU A 376 -0.69 -26.05 6.39
N ALA A 377 -1.42 -27.15 6.59
CA ALA A 377 -1.05 -28.45 6.06
C ALA A 377 -1.20 -28.58 4.53
N ARG A 378 -1.99 -27.71 3.90
CA ARG A 378 -2.24 -27.69 2.46
C ARG A 378 -2.36 -26.25 1.96
N PRO A 379 -1.28 -25.47 2.00
CA PRO A 379 -1.28 -24.11 1.50
C PRO A 379 -1.38 -24.08 -0.04
N ILE A 380 -1.72 -22.92 -0.61
CA ILE A 380 -1.69 -22.70 -2.06
C ILE A 380 -0.25 -22.88 -2.58
N LYS A 381 0.73 -22.34 -1.83
CA LYS A 381 2.17 -22.51 -2.09
C LYS A 381 2.89 -22.60 -0.74
N GLN A 382 3.89 -23.48 -0.64
CA GLN A 382 4.66 -23.72 0.59
C GLN A 382 5.50 -22.52 1.03
N THR A 383 5.87 -21.66 0.07
CA THR A 383 6.56 -20.40 0.29
C THR A 383 5.69 -19.23 -0.16
N GLY A 384 6.09 -18.01 0.17
CA GLY A 384 5.38 -16.81 -0.26
C GLY A 384 5.43 -16.58 -1.77
N HIS A 385 4.60 -15.65 -2.20
CA HIS A 385 4.48 -15.23 -3.60
C HIS A 385 5.44 -14.08 -3.96
N LEU A 386 5.99 -13.37 -2.97
CA LEU A 386 6.98 -12.31 -3.19
C LEU A 386 8.35 -12.93 -3.37
N GLN A 387 9.02 -12.59 -4.48
CA GLN A 387 10.38 -13.03 -4.81
C GLN A 387 11.25 -11.82 -5.10
N ILE A 388 12.42 -11.79 -4.50
CA ILE A 388 13.46 -10.80 -4.80
C ILE A 388 14.45 -11.43 -5.77
N LEU A 389 14.62 -10.82 -6.93
CA LEU A 389 15.48 -11.33 -7.97
C LEU A 389 16.71 -10.45 -8.11
N TYR A 390 17.87 -11.09 -8.31
CA TYR A 390 19.15 -10.45 -8.56
C TYR A 390 19.76 -10.92 -9.87
N GLY A 391 20.72 -10.20 -10.39
CA GLY A 391 21.45 -10.58 -11.58
C GLY A 391 22.00 -9.37 -12.31
N ASN A 392 22.52 -9.59 -13.53
CA ASN A 392 23.13 -8.50 -14.29
C ASN A 392 22.12 -7.41 -14.69
N LEU A 393 20.80 -7.69 -14.74
CA LEU A 393 19.77 -6.68 -14.96
C LEU A 393 19.29 -6.00 -13.68
N ALA A 394 19.46 -6.63 -12.52
CA ALA A 394 18.96 -6.17 -11.23
C ALA A 394 20.05 -6.30 -10.16
N THR A 395 21.13 -5.52 -10.28
CA THR A 395 22.31 -5.62 -9.39
C THR A 395 21.99 -5.18 -7.95
N GLU A 396 20.96 -4.37 -7.77
CA GLU A 396 20.45 -3.92 -6.45
C GLU A 396 19.06 -4.53 -6.15
N GLY A 397 18.61 -5.47 -6.98
CA GLY A 397 17.40 -6.26 -6.81
C GLY A 397 16.22 -5.83 -7.68
N ALA A 398 15.25 -6.73 -7.76
CA ALA A 398 13.94 -6.55 -8.40
C ALA A 398 12.89 -7.33 -7.61
N VAL A 399 11.62 -6.99 -7.78
CA VAL A 399 10.50 -7.62 -7.08
C VAL A 399 9.57 -8.32 -8.07
N ALA A 400 9.34 -9.61 -7.86
CA ALA A 400 8.40 -10.40 -8.63
C ALA A 400 7.25 -10.93 -7.75
N LYS A 401 6.08 -11.14 -8.37
CA LYS A 401 4.94 -11.84 -7.77
C LYS A 401 4.80 -13.19 -8.45
N ILE A 402 5.19 -14.26 -7.77
CA ILE A 402 5.18 -15.63 -8.28
C ILE A 402 4.26 -16.50 -7.41
N THR A 403 3.03 -16.68 -7.86
CA THR A 403 2.02 -17.50 -7.14
C THR A 403 2.16 -18.99 -7.45
N GLY A 404 2.90 -19.34 -8.50
CA GLY A 404 3.09 -20.70 -9.01
C GLY A 404 2.12 -21.09 -10.13
N LYS A 405 1.10 -20.26 -10.40
CA LYS A 405 0.12 -20.49 -11.49
C LYS A 405 0.70 -20.14 -12.87
N GLU A 406 1.71 -19.27 -12.92
CA GLU A 406 2.44 -18.76 -14.08
C GLU A 406 3.72 -19.52 -14.42
N GLY A 407 4.14 -20.42 -13.55
CA GLY A 407 5.45 -21.09 -13.62
C GLY A 407 6.50 -20.39 -12.76
N THR A 408 7.73 -20.95 -12.74
CA THR A 408 8.85 -20.45 -11.91
C THR A 408 10.02 -19.95 -12.73
N VAL A 409 10.13 -20.36 -14.00
CA VAL A 409 11.22 -19.97 -14.92
C VAL A 409 10.65 -19.53 -16.25
N PHE A 410 11.15 -18.42 -16.78
CA PHE A 410 10.81 -17.91 -18.10
C PHE A 410 12.10 -17.44 -18.81
N THR A 411 12.27 -17.82 -20.08
CA THR A 411 13.37 -17.35 -20.93
C THR A 411 12.84 -16.99 -22.31
N GLY A 412 13.19 -15.79 -22.80
CA GLY A 412 12.75 -15.34 -24.10
C GLY A 412 13.52 -14.12 -24.63
N PRO A 413 13.35 -13.78 -25.91
CA PRO A 413 13.95 -12.60 -26.51
C PRO A 413 13.29 -11.32 -25.99
N ALA A 414 14.09 -10.28 -25.77
CA ALA A 414 13.64 -8.97 -25.32
C ALA A 414 12.86 -8.23 -26.41
N LYS A 415 11.71 -7.66 -26.04
CA LYS A 415 10.98 -6.62 -26.77
C LYS A 415 11.05 -5.34 -25.96
N VAL A 416 11.79 -4.34 -26.46
CA VAL A 416 12.22 -3.18 -25.67
C VAL A 416 11.39 -1.95 -25.98
N PHE A 417 10.83 -1.31 -24.93
CA PHE A 417 10.02 -0.10 -25.01
C PHE A 417 10.42 0.91 -23.94
N ASP A 418 10.47 2.18 -24.31
CA ASP A 418 10.88 3.29 -23.44
C ASP A 418 9.71 3.99 -22.71
N SER A 419 8.51 3.42 -22.80
CA SER A 419 7.33 3.87 -22.02
C SER A 419 6.18 2.87 -22.06
N GLU A 420 5.21 3.06 -21.15
CA GLU A 420 3.94 2.33 -21.14
C GLU A 420 3.17 2.51 -22.45
N GLU A 421 3.10 3.73 -22.97
CA GLU A 421 2.34 4.07 -24.20
C GLU A 421 2.90 3.35 -25.43
N LEU A 422 4.22 3.29 -25.57
CA LEU A 422 4.87 2.57 -26.66
C LEU A 422 4.60 1.06 -26.57
N THR A 423 4.52 0.53 -25.38
CA THR A 423 4.20 -0.89 -25.15
C THR A 423 2.76 -1.18 -25.52
N LEU A 424 1.80 -0.35 -25.10
CA LEU A 424 0.38 -0.50 -25.48
C LEU A 424 0.20 -0.47 -27.01
N ALA A 425 0.80 0.51 -27.67
CA ALA A 425 0.77 0.59 -29.12
C ALA A 425 1.37 -0.66 -29.82
N ALA A 426 2.41 -1.25 -29.23
CA ALA A 426 3.00 -2.49 -29.74
C ALA A 426 2.08 -3.71 -29.57
N ILE A 427 1.33 -3.79 -28.47
CA ILE A 427 0.31 -4.84 -28.24
C ILE A 427 -0.81 -4.71 -29.29
N GLU A 428 -1.35 -3.50 -29.49
CA GLU A 428 -2.40 -3.23 -30.46
C GLU A 428 -1.98 -3.56 -31.89
N GLN A 429 -0.71 -3.34 -32.23
CA GLN A 429 -0.11 -3.66 -33.54
C GLN A 429 0.29 -5.13 -33.70
N GLY A 430 0.11 -5.97 -32.68
CA GLY A 430 0.51 -7.39 -32.73
C GLY A 430 2.01 -7.63 -32.80
N ARG A 431 2.84 -6.68 -32.35
CA ARG A 431 4.31 -6.79 -32.36
C ARG A 431 4.89 -7.60 -31.21
N ILE A 432 4.07 -7.90 -30.20
CA ILE A 432 4.43 -8.75 -29.07
C ILE A 432 3.83 -10.13 -29.32
N THR A 433 4.64 -11.16 -29.21
CA THR A 433 4.29 -12.53 -29.57
C THR A 433 4.63 -13.52 -28.46
N HIS A 434 4.12 -14.75 -28.57
CA HIS A 434 4.42 -15.83 -27.63
C HIS A 434 5.93 -16.04 -27.46
N GLY A 435 6.39 -16.13 -26.23
CA GLY A 435 7.78 -16.35 -25.86
C GLY A 435 8.59 -15.07 -25.62
N ASP A 436 8.04 -13.88 -25.90
CA ASP A 436 8.74 -12.61 -25.70
C ASP A 436 8.88 -12.24 -24.21
N VAL A 437 9.99 -11.58 -23.88
CA VAL A 437 10.16 -10.83 -22.63
C VAL A 437 10.02 -9.35 -22.95
N VAL A 438 8.92 -8.75 -22.53
CA VAL A 438 8.65 -7.33 -22.72
C VAL A 438 9.40 -6.51 -21.67
N VAL A 439 10.28 -5.63 -22.13
CA VAL A 439 11.12 -4.77 -21.30
C VAL A 439 10.60 -3.33 -21.39
N ILE A 440 10.08 -2.81 -20.27
CA ILE A 440 9.58 -1.43 -20.17
C ILE A 440 10.54 -0.66 -19.28
N ARG A 441 11.18 0.36 -19.81
CA ARG A 441 12.21 1.11 -19.12
C ARG A 441 11.91 2.61 -19.05
N TYR A 442 12.64 3.34 -18.21
CA TYR A 442 12.41 4.75 -17.90
C TYR A 442 11.03 5.04 -17.27
N GLU A 443 10.50 4.07 -16.55
CA GLU A 443 9.30 4.18 -15.71
C GLU A 443 9.62 4.09 -14.19
N GLY A 444 10.92 4.04 -13.86
CA GLY A 444 11.41 4.09 -12.49
C GLY A 444 11.21 5.46 -11.81
N PRO A 445 11.60 5.60 -10.52
CA PRO A 445 11.30 6.79 -9.73
C PRO A 445 11.85 8.10 -10.30
N LYS A 446 12.98 8.07 -11.00
CA LYS A 446 13.58 9.25 -11.66
C LYS A 446 13.26 9.33 -13.14
N GLY A 447 13.28 8.24 -13.87
CA GLY A 447 13.02 8.18 -15.31
C GLY A 447 11.54 8.36 -15.67
N GLY A 448 10.65 7.77 -14.90
CA GLY A 448 9.20 7.99 -14.94
C GLY A 448 8.73 8.62 -13.63
N PRO A 449 9.02 9.92 -13.37
CA PRO A 449 8.82 10.51 -12.06
C PRO A 449 7.44 10.21 -11.47
N GLY A 450 7.43 9.74 -10.21
CA GLY A 450 6.24 9.18 -9.57
C GLY A 450 6.06 7.67 -9.78
N MET A 451 6.92 7.01 -10.58
CA MET A 451 6.97 5.55 -10.73
C MET A 451 5.56 4.96 -10.86
N ARG A 452 4.82 5.34 -11.91
CA ARG A 452 3.40 4.99 -12.08
C ARG A 452 3.15 3.48 -12.06
N GLU A 453 2.01 3.08 -11.56
CA GLU A 453 1.55 1.69 -11.66
C GLU A 453 1.02 1.42 -13.06
N MET A 454 1.46 0.32 -13.66
CA MET A 454 1.02 -0.11 -14.98
C MET A 454 0.05 -1.30 -14.83
N LEU A 455 -1.22 -1.09 -15.12
CA LEU A 455 -2.27 -2.13 -15.16
C LEU A 455 -2.81 -2.30 -16.58
N SER A 456 -2.90 -1.23 -17.34
CA SER A 456 -3.46 -1.26 -18.70
C SER A 456 -2.71 -2.22 -19.61
N ILE A 457 -1.37 -2.28 -19.51
CA ILE A 457 -0.53 -3.21 -20.28
C ILE A 457 -0.85 -4.66 -19.92
N THR A 458 -0.88 -4.98 -18.61
CA THR A 458 -1.11 -6.37 -18.18
C THR A 458 -2.52 -6.82 -18.54
N SER A 459 -3.51 -5.93 -18.46
CA SER A 459 -4.88 -6.21 -18.91
C SER A 459 -4.99 -6.39 -20.42
N ALA A 460 -4.30 -5.57 -21.21
CA ALA A 460 -4.26 -5.71 -22.67
C ALA A 460 -3.59 -7.04 -23.09
N ILE A 461 -2.51 -7.43 -22.43
CA ILE A 461 -1.82 -8.71 -22.65
C ILE A 461 -2.75 -9.89 -22.31
N MET A 462 -3.49 -9.82 -21.20
CA MET A 462 -4.46 -10.84 -20.84
C MET A 462 -5.60 -10.92 -21.86
N GLY A 463 -6.13 -9.78 -22.28
CA GLY A 463 -7.16 -9.68 -23.33
C GLY A 463 -6.69 -10.23 -24.68
N ALA A 464 -5.43 -10.04 -25.04
CA ALA A 464 -4.83 -10.60 -26.25
C ALA A 464 -4.52 -12.12 -26.15
N GLY A 465 -4.78 -12.75 -25.00
CA GLY A 465 -4.51 -14.18 -24.78
C GLY A 465 -3.02 -14.53 -24.56
N LEU A 466 -2.17 -13.53 -24.35
CA LEU A 466 -0.72 -13.67 -24.19
C LEU A 466 -0.26 -13.86 -22.74
N GLY A 467 -1.14 -13.71 -21.76
CA GLY A 467 -0.79 -13.60 -20.33
C GLY A 467 -0.05 -14.79 -19.72
N LYS A 468 -0.08 -15.97 -20.35
CA LYS A 468 0.66 -17.16 -19.92
C LYS A 468 1.91 -17.45 -20.75
N SER A 469 2.16 -16.69 -21.79
CA SER A 469 3.16 -17.01 -22.80
C SER A 469 4.20 -15.93 -23.02
N ILE A 470 4.12 -14.84 -22.27
CA ILE A 470 5.12 -13.77 -22.24
C ILE A 470 5.47 -13.42 -20.81
N ALA A 471 6.61 -12.75 -20.62
CA ALA A 471 6.98 -12.13 -19.35
C ALA A 471 7.13 -10.61 -19.53
N LEU A 472 6.93 -9.87 -18.45
CA LEU A 472 7.12 -8.41 -18.36
C LEU A 472 8.15 -8.07 -17.33
N ILE A 473 9.10 -7.21 -17.69
CA ILE A 473 10.08 -6.66 -16.75
C ILE A 473 10.14 -5.13 -16.86
N THR A 474 10.36 -4.43 -15.74
CA THR A 474 10.40 -2.96 -15.72
C THR A 474 11.19 -2.41 -14.54
N ASP A 475 11.81 -1.25 -14.73
CA ASP A 475 12.33 -0.41 -13.64
C ASP A 475 11.23 0.39 -12.93
N GLY A 476 10.02 0.42 -13.49
CA GLY A 476 8.80 0.92 -12.89
C GLY A 476 8.12 -0.14 -11.99
N ARG A 477 6.80 -0.07 -11.88
CA ARG A 477 6.01 -1.02 -11.09
C ARG A 477 4.67 -1.37 -11.74
N PHE A 478 4.14 -2.51 -11.33
CA PHE A 478 2.82 -2.95 -11.76
C PHE A 478 1.80 -2.75 -10.63
N SER A 479 0.54 -2.59 -11.01
CA SER A 479 -0.57 -2.49 -10.06
C SER A 479 -0.70 -3.78 -9.23
N GLY A 480 -1.21 -3.66 -8.00
CA GLY A 480 -1.58 -4.79 -7.16
C GLY A 480 -2.64 -5.72 -7.79
N GLY A 481 -3.39 -5.23 -8.78
CA GLY A 481 -4.33 -6.00 -9.60
C GLY A 481 -3.70 -6.82 -10.72
N THR A 482 -2.38 -6.71 -10.93
CA THR A 482 -1.65 -7.42 -11.99
C THR A 482 -1.46 -8.89 -11.64
N HIS A 483 -1.57 -9.75 -12.65
CA HIS A 483 -1.21 -11.16 -12.61
C HIS A 483 -0.48 -11.57 -13.91
N GLY A 484 0.16 -12.74 -13.92
CA GLY A 484 1.07 -13.19 -14.97
C GLY A 484 2.54 -13.12 -14.52
N PHE A 485 3.46 -13.45 -15.41
CA PHE A 485 4.91 -13.49 -15.11
C PHE A 485 5.49 -12.07 -15.16
N VAL A 486 5.46 -11.34 -14.03
CA VAL A 486 5.83 -9.92 -13.97
C VAL A 486 6.90 -9.64 -12.94
N VAL A 487 7.89 -8.83 -13.32
CA VAL A 487 9.00 -8.36 -12.48
C VAL A 487 9.09 -6.84 -12.57
N GLY A 488 8.92 -6.16 -11.46
CA GLY A 488 9.06 -4.72 -11.34
C GLY A 488 10.18 -4.30 -10.39
N HIS A 489 10.28 -3.00 -10.16
CA HIS A 489 11.25 -2.41 -9.23
C HIS A 489 12.70 -2.80 -9.55
N ILE A 490 13.03 -2.97 -10.84
CA ILE A 490 14.41 -3.31 -11.23
C ILE A 490 15.32 -2.15 -10.87
N THR A 491 16.33 -2.44 -10.05
CA THR A 491 17.30 -1.46 -9.58
C THR A 491 18.74 -1.90 -9.88
N PRO A 492 19.59 -0.93 -10.29
CA PRO A 492 19.32 0.49 -10.60
C PRO A 492 18.38 0.70 -11.79
N GLU A 493 17.54 1.75 -11.74
CA GLU A 493 16.65 2.10 -12.86
C GLU A 493 17.41 2.57 -14.12
N ALA A 494 16.76 2.53 -15.27
CA ALA A 494 17.35 2.93 -16.55
C ALA A 494 17.87 4.38 -16.56
N GLN A 495 17.15 5.33 -15.95
CA GLN A 495 17.49 6.76 -15.94
C GLN A 495 18.83 7.06 -15.27
N VAL A 496 19.24 6.26 -14.30
CA VAL A 496 20.52 6.40 -13.60
C VAL A 496 21.61 5.49 -14.17
N GLY A 497 21.35 4.83 -15.31
CA GLY A 497 22.28 3.96 -16.00
C GLY A 497 22.30 2.52 -15.51
N GLY A 498 21.22 2.04 -14.89
CA GLY A 498 21.04 0.60 -14.64
C GLY A 498 21.14 -0.23 -15.93
N ASN A 499 21.55 -1.48 -15.83
CA ASN A 499 21.77 -2.34 -17.00
C ASN A 499 20.51 -2.58 -17.85
N ILE A 500 19.32 -2.39 -17.27
CA ILE A 500 18.06 -2.41 -18.02
C ILE A 500 18.04 -1.38 -19.16
N ALA A 501 18.75 -0.22 -18.98
CA ALA A 501 18.88 0.79 -20.04
C ALA A 501 19.69 0.29 -21.25
N LEU A 502 20.52 -0.74 -21.07
CA LEU A 502 21.44 -1.27 -22.07
C LEU A 502 20.89 -2.47 -22.82
N VAL A 503 19.72 -2.99 -22.42
CA VAL A 503 19.04 -4.09 -23.11
C VAL A 503 18.67 -3.67 -24.53
N GLN A 504 18.97 -4.54 -25.48
CA GLN A 504 18.65 -4.36 -26.90
C GLN A 504 17.57 -5.36 -27.35
N GLU A 505 16.87 -5.01 -28.42
CA GLU A 505 15.88 -5.88 -29.04
C GLU A 505 16.50 -7.23 -29.37
N GLY A 506 15.86 -8.31 -28.94
CA GLY A 506 16.31 -9.70 -29.16
C GLY A 506 17.31 -10.25 -28.15
N ASP A 507 17.82 -9.46 -27.20
CA ASP A 507 18.64 -10.00 -26.10
C ASP A 507 17.87 -11.10 -25.36
N LEU A 508 18.50 -12.24 -25.12
CA LEU A 508 17.85 -13.33 -24.41
C LEU A 508 17.84 -13.04 -22.90
N ILE A 509 16.63 -12.96 -22.31
CA ILE A 509 16.46 -12.68 -20.88
C ILE A 509 15.90 -13.92 -20.18
N THR A 510 16.51 -14.28 -19.05
CA THR A 510 16.07 -15.35 -18.15
C THR A 510 15.61 -14.78 -16.83
N ILE A 511 14.41 -15.16 -16.43
CA ILE A 511 13.81 -14.92 -15.12
C ILE A 511 13.66 -16.29 -14.45
N ASP A 512 14.35 -16.52 -13.34
CA ASP A 512 14.34 -17.78 -12.59
C ASP A 512 14.01 -17.50 -11.12
N ALA A 513 12.77 -17.72 -10.75
CA ALA A 513 12.30 -17.50 -9.38
C ALA A 513 12.80 -18.56 -8.39
N GLU A 514 13.26 -19.73 -8.86
CA GLU A 514 13.83 -20.78 -8.00
C GLU A 514 15.23 -20.40 -7.54
N ARG A 515 16.00 -19.73 -8.43
CA ARG A 515 17.35 -19.26 -8.16
C ARG A 515 17.41 -17.79 -7.77
N ASN A 516 16.27 -17.10 -7.70
CA ASN A 516 16.19 -15.65 -7.47
C ASN A 516 17.02 -14.86 -8.51
N LEU A 517 16.89 -15.19 -9.80
CA LEU A 517 17.74 -14.68 -10.87
C LEU A 517 16.97 -13.87 -11.92
N LEU A 518 17.54 -12.72 -12.33
CA LEU A 518 17.10 -11.91 -13.46
C LEU A 518 18.33 -11.52 -14.29
N ASN A 519 18.54 -12.23 -15.41
CA ASN A 519 19.72 -12.04 -16.27
C ASN A 519 19.37 -11.84 -17.74
N ALA A 520 20.14 -10.97 -18.40
CA ALA A 520 20.32 -11.00 -19.85
C ALA A 520 21.55 -11.83 -20.21
N ALA A 521 21.46 -12.62 -21.30
CA ALA A 521 22.57 -13.37 -21.86
C ALA A 521 23.53 -12.45 -22.63
N VAL A 522 24.05 -11.43 -21.95
CA VAL A 522 24.96 -10.41 -22.47
C VAL A 522 26.16 -10.38 -21.53
N SER A 523 27.39 -10.45 -22.09
CA SER A 523 28.58 -10.43 -21.27
C SER A 523 28.85 -9.07 -20.62
N ASP A 524 29.66 -9.05 -19.56
CA ASP A 524 30.03 -7.80 -18.89
C ASP A 524 30.81 -6.85 -19.80
N GLU A 525 31.63 -7.41 -20.72
CA GLU A 525 32.37 -6.63 -21.71
C GLU A 525 31.43 -5.96 -22.71
N GLU A 526 30.40 -6.67 -23.17
CA GLU A 526 29.38 -6.13 -24.07
C GLU A 526 28.53 -5.06 -23.36
N LEU A 527 28.09 -5.30 -22.12
CA LEU A 527 27.41 -4.30 -21.31
C LEU A 527 28.28 -3.05 -21.11
N ALA A 528 29.56 -3.22 -20.84
CA ALA A 528 30.51 -2.11 -20.74
C ALA A 528 30.67 -1.33 -22.05
N GLN A 529 30.65 -2.04 -23.21
CA GLN A 529 30.70 -1.39 -24.52
C GLN A 529 29.41 -0.62 -24.82
N ARG A 530 28.24 -1.20 -24.56
CA ARG A 530 26.94 -0.52 -24.73
C ARG A 530 26.83 0.72 -23.82
N ARG A 531 27.39 0.67 -22.61
CA ARG A 531 27.43 1.78 -21.68
C ARG A 531 28.20 2.99 -22.20
N LYS A 532 29.26 2.80 -23.01
CA LYS A 532 30.02 3.91 -23.58
C LYS A 532 29.18 4.75 -24.56
N GLY A 533 28.20 4.14 -25.20
CA GLY A 533 27.28 4.84 -26.13
C GLY A 533 25.99 5.34 -25.49
N TRP A 534 25.73 4.96 -24.22
CA TRP A 534 24.52 5.36 -23.55
C TRP A 534 24.63 6.74 -22.91
N ASN A 535 23.58 7.54 -23.05
CA ASN A 535 23.42 8.81 -22.35
C ASN A 535 22.05 8.84 -21.71
N ALA A 536 21.95 9.35 -20.48
CA ALA A 536 20.67 9.52 -19.81
C ALA A 536 19.73 10.41 -20.63
N PRO A 537 18.49 10.00 -20.89
CA PRO A 537 17.50 10.87 -21.50
C PRO A 537 17.29 12.14 -20.69
N ALA A 538 16.90 13.23 -21.38
CA ALA A 538 16.55 14.46 -20.70
C ALA A 538 15.41 14.23 -19.70
N PRO A 539 15.41 14.94 -18.55
CA PRO A 539 14.33 14.83 -17.57
C PRO A 539 12.96 15.13 -18.20
N LYS A 540 11.98 14.28 -17.94
CA LYS A 540 10.59 14.44 -18.44
C LYS A 540 9.91 15.70 -17.91
N PHE A 541 10.33 16.21 -16.74
CA PHE A 541 9.79 17.42 -16.10
C PHE A 541 10.91 18.35 -15.67
N THR A 542 10.68 19.66 -15.78
CA THR A 542 11.66 20.71 -15.42
C THR A 542 11.17 21.64 -14.31
N LYS A 543 9.93 21.48 -13.86
CA LYS A 543 9.30 22.26 -12.77
C LYS A 543 8.12 21.49 -12.15
N GLY A 544 7.63 21.98 -11.02
CA GLY A 544 6.45 21.43 -10.34
C GLY A 544 6.78 20.26 -9.42
N VAL A 545 5.72 19.54 -8.97
CA VAL A 545 5.84 18.52 -7.95
C VAL A 545 6.63 17.30 -8.42
N LEU A 546 6.44 16.88 -9.67
CA LEU A 546 7.16 15.73 -10.24
C LEU A 546 8.66 16.04 -10.41
N TYR A 547 9.02 17.28 -10.75
CA TYR A 547 10.42 17.69 -10.80
C TYR A 547 11.08 17.67 -9.40
N LYS A 548 10.39 18.18 -8.37
CA LYS A 548 10.89 18.12 -6.98
C LYS A 548 11.10 16.68 -6.55
N TYR A 549 10.12 15.82 -6.81
CA TYR A 549 10.18 14.40 -6.50
C TYR A 549 11.39 13.73 -7.17
N MET A 550 11.56 13.89 -8.48
CA MET A 550 12.66 13.33 -9.24
C MET A 550 14.05 13.74 -8.70
N LYS A 551 14.16 14.94 -8.13
CA LYS A 551 15.42 15.45 -7.55
C LYS A 551 15.82 14.77 -6.24
N SER A 552 14.85 14.41 -5.41
CA SER A 552 15.07 13.92 -4.04
C SER A 552 14.82 12.42 -3.88
N VAL A 553 14.08 11.78 -4.81
CA VAL A 553 13.66 10.40 -4.63
C VAL A 553 14.86 9.42 -4.63
N ALA A 554 14.87 8.54 -3.63
CA ALA A 554 15.76 7.40 -3.54
C ALA A 554 15.35 6.25 -4.48
N SER A 555 16.16 5.21 -4.59
CA SER A 555 15.86 4.04 -5.44
C SER A 555 14.64 3.26 -4.94
N ALA A 556 14.10 2.39 -5.81
CA ALA A 556 12.97 1.55 -5.44
C ALA A 556 13.33 0.51 -4.37
N SER A 557 14.57 -0.01 -4.37
CA SER A 557 15.09 -0.89 -3.32
C SER A 557 15.23 -0.21 -1.95
N GLU A 558 15.21 1.12 -1.93
CA GLU A 558 15.25 1.96 -0.74
C GLU A 558 13.89 2.59 -0.39
N GLY A 559 12.81 2.16 -1.05
CA GLY A 559 11.44 2.59 -0.75
C GLY A 559 10.98 3.87 -1.43
N CYS A 560 11.75 4.43 -2.38
CA CYS A 560 11.43 5.69 -3.07
C CYS A 560 11.10 6.84 -2.10
N VAL A 561 11.83 6.97 -0.99
CA VAL A 561 11.66 8.08 -0.05
C VAL A 561 12.25 9.37 -0.60
N THR A 562 11.82 10.53 -0.09
CA THR A 562 12.22 11.86 -0.60
C THR A 562 12.93 12.73 0.43
N ASP A 563 13.16 12.23 1.62
CA ASP A 563 13.66 12.94 2.79
C ASP A 563 15.01 12.40 3.32
N GLU A 564 15.79 11.78 2.44
CA GLU A 564 17.17 11.32 2.70
C GLU A 564 18.20 12.06 1.84
#